data_178afb72a0364441a59b1e215bedcde8
#
_entry.id   178afb72a0364441a59b1e215bedcde8
#
_cell.length_a   1.000
_cell.length_b   1.000
_cell.length_c   1.000
_cell.angle_alpha   90.00
_cell.angle_beta   90.00
_cell.angle_gamma   90.00
#
_symmetry.space_group_name_H-M   'P 1'
#
loop_
_entity.id
_entity.type
_entity.pdbx_description
1 polymer ?
#
loop_
_entity_poly.entity_id
_entity_poly.type
_entity_poly.pdbx_seq_one_letter_code
_entity_poly.pdbx_strand_id
1 'polypeptide(L)'
;MSLSEIVFPPPKYQEYVFGCWTIKAVKSHIMGSSCEAPTKCDDSTEQPCNLCRYERELRLPSLPDMVFASNLLQITHRSGGSISFNCLDALKCVNDREDTIQVAHAEAWKEARADCEYAKKVVKPYDWTFSTNFRGTVDGLKVSDSTERIDLQKLKIPEEIVFYDEVFLYEDELDDNGSTRCVVKVRVMPSGFFAVFRHYLRVDHVIVRVNDTRLYSPSGASYIIRETSSREAPISKLNIPPPIYKNPDQVWQHLPLVSETVDKLSPEDL
;
A
#
# COMPACT_ATOMS: atom_id res chain seq x y z
N MET A 1 -4.18 28.46 28.90
CA MET A 1 -4.53 27.03 28.92
C MET A 1 -3.38 26.30 28.24
N SER A 2 -2.59 25.53 28.98
CA SER A 2 -1.55 24.68 28.39
C SER A 2 -2.24 23.59 27.62
N LEU A 3 -1.97 23.51 26.33
CA LEU A 3 -2.30 22.31 25.54
C LEU A 3 -1.56 21.16 26.21
N SER A 4 -2.30 20.23 26.83
CA SER A 4 -1.72 19.01 27.31
C SER A 4 -1.08 18.32 26.12
N GLU A 5 0.24 18.07 26.18
CA GLU A 5 0.94 17.29 25.18
C GLU A 5 0.17 15.97 24.96
N ILE A 6 -0.30 15.75 23.75
CA ILE A 6 -0.93 14.50 23.36
C ILE A 6 0.19 13.46 23.32
N VAL A 7 0.28 12.63 24.34
CA VAL A 7 1.25 11.52 24.37
C VAL A 7 0.65 10.35 23.59
N PHE A 8 1.19 10.08 22.42
CA PHE A 8 0.81 8.93 21.64
C PHE A 8 1.37 7.63 22.25
N PRO A 9 0.61 6.51 22.22
CA PRO A 9 1.13 5.24 22.68
C PRO A 9 2.29 4.78 21.78
N PRO A 10 3.29 4.07 22.35
CA PRO A 10 4.40 3.52 21.56
C PRO A 10 3.89 2.55 20.50
N PRO A 11 4.63 2.38 19.39
CA PRO A 11 4.30 1.38 18.38
C PRO A 11 4.17 -0.02 18.98
N LYS A 12 3.13 -0.75 18.56
CA LYS A 12 2.95 -2.17 18.89
C LYS A 12 3.60 -3.00 17.81
N TYR A 13 4.29 -4.07 18.18
CA TYR A 13 4.81 -5.03 17.22
C TYR A 13 4.42 -6.45 17.59
N GLN A 14 4.25 -7.26 16.57
CA GLN A 14 4.07 -8.69 16.67
C GLN A 14 5.07 -9.38 15.74
N GLU A 15 5.56 -10.54 16.15
CA GLU A 15 6.52 -11.32 15.37
C GLU A 15 6.16 -12.79 15.42
N TYR A 16 6.32 -13.46 14.30
CA TYR A 16 6.10 -14.90 14.18
C TYR A 16 7.19 -15.54 13.32
N VAL A 17 7.74 -16.66 13.78
CA VAL A 17 8.73 -17.43 13.03
C VAL A 17 8.06 -18.61 12.34
N PHE A 18 8.16 -18.67 11.03
CA PHE A 18 7.64 -19.74 10.19
C PHE A 18 8.76 -20.36 9.34
N GLY A 19 9.25 -21.55 9.74
CA GLY A 19 10.34 -22.21 9.06
C GLY A 19 11.64 -21.38 9.08
N CYS A 20 12.09 -20.94 7.90
CA CYS A 20 13.26 -20.07 7.76
C CYS A 20 12.90 -18.57 7.66
N TRP A 21 11.63 -18.21 7.81
CA TRP A 21 11.13 -16.85 7.70
C TRP A 21 10.70 -16.29 9.05
N THR A 22 11.02 -15.03 9.29
CA THR A 22 10.52 -14.25 10.42
C THR A 22 9.59 -13.16 9.86
N ILE A 23 8.34 -13.15 10.32
CA ILE A 23 7.30 -12.22 9.90
C ILE A 23 7.10 -11.23 11.03
N LYS A 24 7.36 -9.95 10.80
CA LYS A 24 7.25 -8.88 11.79
C LYS A 24 6.24 -7.83 11.30
N ALA A 25 5.25 -7.53 12.13
CA ALA A 25 4.29 -6.46 11.92
C ALA A 25 4.46 -5.37 12.98
N VAL A 26 4.58 -4.12 12.56
CA VAL A 26 4.67 -2.95 13.44
C VAL A 26 3.48 -2.05 13.13
N LYS A 27 2.75 -1.62 14.18
CA LYS A 27 1.60 -0.72 14.08
C LYS A 27 1.73 0.44 15.04
N SER A 28 1.49 1.63 14.54
CA SER A 28 1.58 2.89 15.25
C SER A 28 0.38 3.78 14.93
N HIS A 29 0.36 4.95 15.50
CA HIS A 29 -0.64 5.99 15.24
C HIS A 29 -0.40 6.71 13.91
N ILE A 30 -1.36 7.50 13.46
CA ILE A 30 -1.26 8.41 12.33
C ILE A 30 -0.17 9.44 12.61
N MET A 31 0.63 9.78 11.61
CA MET A 31 1.66 10.82 11.69
C MET A 31 1.01 12.19 11.96
N GLY A 32 1.61 12.97 12.85
CA GLY A 32 1.15 14.32 13.13
C GLY A 32 1.30 15.26 11.93
N SER A 33 0.44 16.27 11.85
CA SER A 33 0.47 17.31 10.79
C SER A 33 1.46 18.45 11.07
N SER A 34 2.20 18.39 12.18
CA SER A 34 3.20 19.39 12.57
C SER A 34 4.49 18.71 12.99
N CYS A 35 5.60 19.45 12.84
CA CYS A 35 6.91 18.97 13.27
C CYS A 35 6.92 18.71 14.79
N GLU A 36 7.29 17.48 15.17
CA GLU A 36 7.30 16.99 16.56
C GLU A 36 8.56 17.40 17.32
N ALA A 37 9.58 17.94 16.62
CA ALA A 37 10.82 18.35 17.27
C ALA A 37 10.63 19.62 18.09
N PRO A 38 11.29 19.74 19.28
CA PRO A 38 11.24 20.95 20.11
C PRO A 38 11.73 22.22 19.38
N THR A 39 12.69 22.06 18.50
CA THR A 39 13.12 23.03 17.50
C THR A 39 12.77 22.46 16.12
N LYS A 40 12.13 23.27 15.26
CA LYS A 40 11.73 22.82 13.92
C LYS A 40 12.92 22.17 13.20
N CYS A 41 12.71 20.97 12.64
CA CYS A 41 13.75 20.29 11.85
C CYS A 41 14.14 21.16 10.65
N ASP A 42 15.44 21.37 10.46
CA ASP A 42 16.02 22.04 9.29
C ASP A 42 16.87 21.05 8.47
N ASP A 43 17.43 21.50 7.36
CA ASP A 43 18.19 20.65 6.45
C ASP A 43 19.47 20.05 7.07
N SER A 44 19.95 20.61 8.18
CA SER A 44 21.12 20.11 8.94
C SER A 44 20.76 19.06 9.99
N THR A 45 19.46 18.83 10.24
CA THR A 45 19.00 17.86 11.25
C THR A 45 19.29 16.44 10.78
N GLU A 46 20.22 15.74 11.44
CA GLU A 46 20.64 14.38 11.08
C GLU A 46 19.50 13.36 11.20
N GLN A 47 18.65 13.51 12.23
CA GLN A 47 17.49 12.65 12.47
C GLN A 47 16.21 13.49 12.54
N PRO A 48 15.63 13.85 11.39
CA PRO A 48 14.38 14.59 11.36
C PRO A 48 13.21 13.75 11.87
N CYS A 49 12.18 14.41 12.39
CA CYS A 49 10.91 13.75 12.70
C CYS A 49 10.29 13.15 11.42
N ASN A 50 9.34 12.23 11.57
CA ASN A 50 8.74 11.55 10.44
C ASN A 50 8.16 12.51 9.39
N LEU A 51 7.44 13.56 9.81
CA LEU A 51 6.87 14.54 8.88
C LEU A 51 7.96 15.20 8.03
N CYS A 52 8.99 15.78 8.66
CA CYS A 52 10.08 16.45 7.94
C CYS A 52 10.88 15.49 7.06
N ARG A 53 11.02 14.23 7.47
CA ARG A 53 11.64 13.19 6.66
C ARG A 53 10.81 12.92 5.40
N TYR A 54 9.49 12.75 5.53
CA TYR A 54 8.59 12.51 4.40
C TYR A 54 8.58 13.69 3.43
N GLU A 55 8.50 14.94 3.94
CA GLU A 55 8.57 16.15 3.11
C GLU A 55 9.88 16.25 2.31
N ARG A 56 11.01 15.83 2.91
CA ARG A 56 12.32 15.84 2.22
C ARG A 56 12.49 14.74 1.20
N GLU A 57 12.06 13.51 1.53
CA GLU A 57 12.29 12.35 0.69
C GLU A 57 11.24 12.19 -0.42
N LEU A 58 10.03 12.71 -0.21
CA LEU A 58 8.94 12.62 -1.16
C LEU A 58 8.86 13.90 -2.01
N ARG A 59 8.72 13.72 -3.32
CA ARG A 59 8.48 14.82 -4.26
C ARG A 59 6.98 15.05 -4.46
N LEU A 60 6.21 14.98 -3.38
CA LEU A 60 4.76 15.17 -3.40
C LEU A 60 4.42 16.56 -2.87
N PRO A 61 3.51 17.31 -3.51
CA PRO A 61 3.05 18.62 -3.04
C PRO A 61 2.25 18.55 -1.73
N SER A 62 1.65 17.40 -1.45
CA SER A 62 0.93 17.10 -0.21
C SER A 62 1.10 15.63 0.15
N LEU A 63 0.89 15.30 1.41
CA LEU A 63 0.81 13.92 1.89
C LEU A 63 -0.66 13.49 2.00
N PRO A 64 -0.95 12.17 1.97
CA PRO A 64 -2.29 11.66 2.28
C PRO A 64 -2.77 12.11 3.66
N ASP A 65 -4.10 12.18 3.85
CA ASP A 65 -4.74 12.58 5.11
C ASP A 65 -4.28 11.74 6.31
N MET A 66 -4.13 10.45 6.10
CA MET A 66 -3.69 9.50 7.13
C MET A 66 -2.44 8.75 6.67
N VAL A 67 -1.29 9.13 7.19
CA VAL A 67 0.01 8.48 6.98
C VAL A 67 0.42 7.75 8.25
N PHE A 68 0.66 6.44 8.16
CA PHE A 68 1.13 5.61 9.26
C PHE A 68 2.65 5.39 9.11
N ALA A 69 3.43 6.44 9.40
CA ALA A 69 4.85 6.53 9.08
C ALA A 69 5.72 5.41 9.69
N SER A 70 5.36 4.90 10.86
CA SER A 70 6.09 3.84 11.56
C SER A 70 5.53 2.44 11.32
N ASN A 71 4.44 2.32 10.54
CA ASN A 71 3.85 1.03 10.25
C ASN A 71 4.72 0.26 9.24
N LEU A 72 4.89 -1.04 9.50
CA LEU A 72 5.75 -1.91 8.72
C LEU A 72 5.24 -3.35 8.76
N LEU A 73 5.16 -4.02 7.62
CA LEU A 73 5.22 -5.47 7.54
C LEU A 73 6.56 -5.85 6.91
N GLN A 74 7.34 -6.70 7.57
CA GLN A 74 8.61 -7.21 7.09
C GLN A 74 8.64 -8.72 7.19
N ILE A 75 9.10 -9.38 6.13
CA ILE A 75 9.32 -10.82 6.07
C ILE A 75 10.80 -11.02 5.78
N THR A 76 11.53 -11.57 6.76
CA THR A 76 13.00 -11.73 6.71
C THR A 76 13.36 -13.20 6.68
N HIS A 77 14.22 -13.60 5.76
CA HIS A 77 14.81 -14.93 5.74
C HIS A 77 15.95 -15.03 6.77
N ARG A 78 16.16 -16.19 7.34
CA ARG A 78 17.24 -16.42 8.34
C ARG A 78 18.66 -16.09 7.83
N SER A 79 18.89 -16.01 6.51
CA SER A 79 20.15 -15.55 5.92
C SER A 79 20.31 -14.03 5.87
N GLY A 80 19.30 -13.26 6.28
CA GLY A 80 19.31 -11.79 6.33
C GLY A 80 18.54 -11.10 5.20
N GLY A 81 18.22 -11.77 4.08
CA GLY A 81 17.42 -11.17 3.01
C GLY A 81 15.96 -10.96 3.42
N SER A 82 15.31 -9.90 2.92
CA SER A 82 13.94 -9.55 3.33
C SER A 82 13.12 -8.92 2.21
N ILE A 83 11.80 -8.95 2.41
CA ILE A 83 10.85 -8.07 1.72
C ILE A 83 10.05 -7.29 2.76
N SER A 84 9.87 -5.99 2.53
CA SER A 84 9.16 -5.12 3.45
C SER A 84 8.15 -4.22 2.76
N PHE A 85 7.11 -3.85 3.52
CA PHE A 85 6.05 -2.92 3.12
C PHE A 85 5.94 -1.82 4.16
N ASN A 86 6.23 -0.58 3.75
CA ASN A 86 6.13 0.62 4.56
C ASN A 86 5.54 1.78 3.75
N CYS A 87 5.07 2.80 4.45
CA CYS A 87 4.38 3.92 3.82
C CYS A 87 5.33 4.76 2.94
N LEU A 88 6.53 5.05 3.42
CA LEU A 88 7.47 5.92 2.72
C LEU A 88 7.83 5.37 1.33
N ASP A 89 8.17 4.07 1.27
CA ASP A 89 8.53 3.43 0.01
C ASP A 89 7.33 3.32 -0.94
N ALA A 90 6.12 3.09 -0.40
CA ALA A 90 4.90 3.09 -1.20
C ALA A 90 4.61 4.48 -1.80
N LEU A 91 4.82 5.55 -1.04
CA LEU A 91 4.63 6.93 -1.52
C LEU A 91 5.75 7.39 -2.46
N LYS A 92 6.97 6.87 -2.36
CA LYS A 92 8.04 7.12 -3.36
C LYS A 92 7.67 6.63 -4.77
N CYS A 93 6.79 5.63 -4.88
CA CYS A 93 6.30 5.12 -6.17
C CYS A 93 5.08 5.89 -6.71
N VAL A 94 4.59 6.91 -6.02
CA VAL A 94 3.59 7.85 -6.54
C VAL A 94 4.28 8.80 -7.52
N ASN A 95 3.65 9.10 -8.65
CA ASN A 95 4.19 9.85 -9.81
C ASN A 95 5.22 9.13 -10.69
N ASP A 96 5.62 7.89 -10.37
CA ASP A 96 6.48 7.10 -11.27
C ASP A 96 5.70 6.54 -12.48
N ARG A 97 4.40 6.83 -12.58
CA ARG A 97 3.53 6.34 -13.65
C ARG A 97 3.36 7.38 -14.74
N GLU A 98 3.43 6.92 -15.99
CA GLU A 98 3.12 7.75 -17.16
C GLU A 98 1.61 8.03 -17.31
N ASP A 99 0.75 7.17 -16.70
CA ASP A 99 -0.71 7.24 -16.77
C ASP A 99 -1.34 7.86 -15.52
N THR A 100 -0.93 9.05 -15.13
CA THR A 100 -1.57 9.79 -14.05
C THR A 100 -3.06 10.01 -14.33
N ILE A 101 -3.92 9.85 -13.31
CA ILE A 101 -5.35 10.06 -13.47
C ILE A 101 -5.62 11.55 -13.57
N GLN A 102 -5.83 12.03 -14.79
CA GLN A 102 -6.18 13.42 -15.06
C GLN A 102 -7.68 13.66 -14.85
N VAL A 103 -8.15 13.60 -13.60
CA VAL A 103 -9.58 13.76 -13.29
C VAL A 103 -10.08 15.15 -13.66
N ALA A 104 -9.21 16.15 -13.65
CA ALA A 104 -9.56 17.51 -14.12
C ALA A 104 -10.00 17.55 -15.61
N HIS A 105 -9.75 16.49 -16.38
CA HIS A 105 -10.21 16.36 -17.77
C HIS A 105 -11.36 15.36 -17.93
N ALA A 106 -11.77 14.62 -16.90
CA ALA A 106 -12.93 13.76 -16.98
C ALA A 106 -14.19 14.62 -17.14
N GLU A 107 -14.97 14.37 -18.20
CA GLU A 107 -16.13 15.18 -18.57
C GLU A 107 -17.17 15.22 -17.45
N ALA A 108 -17.43 14.08 -16.82
CA ALA A 108 -18.32 13.98 -15.66
C ALA A 108 -17.88 14.82 -14.45
N TRP A 109 -16.57 14.96 -14.23
CA TRP A 109 -16.03 15.80 -13.16
C TRP A 109 -16.18 17.29 -13.47
N LYS A 110 -16.00 17.67 -14.75
CA LYS A 110 -16.21 19.04 -15.24
C LYS A 110 -17.67 19.42 -15.12
N GLU A 111 -18.59 18.53 -15.52
CA GLU A 111 -20.02 18.74 -15.45
C GLU A 111 -20.51 18.90 -14.00
N ALA A 112 -20.05 18.02 -13.09
CA ALA A 112 -20.41 18.08 -11.68
C ALA A 112 -19.91 19.37 -10.98
N ARG A 113 -18.93 20.06 -11.57
CA ARG A 113 -18.29 21.26 -11.03
C ARG A 113 -18.30 22.45 -12.03
N ALA A 114 -19.27 22.49 -12.93
CA ALA A 114 -19.38 23.51 -13.96
C ALA A 114 -19.43 24.94 -13.40
N ASP A 115 -19.95 25.10 -12.18
CA ASP A 115 -20.07 26.38 -11.48
C ASP A 115 -18.81 26.74 -10.65
N CYS A 116 -17.81 25.86 -10.61
CA CYS A 116 -16.58 26.09 -9.83
C CYS A 116 -15.46 26.63 -10.71
N GLU A 117 -15.13 27.93 -10.60
CA GLU A 117 -14.06 28.54 -11.40
C GLU A 117 -12.67 27.92 -11.19
N TYR A 118 -12.40 27.41 -9.99
CA TYR A 118 -11.14 26.72 -9.67
C TYR A 118 -10.99 25.41 -10.44
N ALA A 119 -12.08 24.69 -10.67
CA ALA A 119 -12.08 23.42 -11.39
C ALA A 119 -11.73 23.57 -12.88
N LYS A 120 -11.93 24.77 -13.45
CA LYS A 120 -11.67 25.05 -14.88
C LYS A 120 -10.18 25.22 -15.21
N LYS A 121 -9.32 25.44 -14.22
CA LYS A 121 -7.91 25.86 -14.44
C LYS A 121 -6.85 24.91 -13.85
N VAL A 122 -7.21 23.94 -13.05
CA VAL A 122 -6.20 23.14 -12.30
C VAL A 122 -5.98 21.80 -12.97
N VAL A 123 -4.95 21.74 -13.82
CA VAL A 123 -4.27 20.48 -14.10
C VAL A 123 -3.28 20.28 -12.94
N LYS A 124 -3.56 19.35 -12.04
CA LYS A 124 -2.61 18.99 -11.00
C LYS A 124 -1.41 18.29 -11.68
N PRO A 125 -0.17 18.82 -11.62
CA PRO A 125 0.98 18.26 -12.31
C PRO A 125 1.56 17.04 -11.61
N TYR A 126 0.82 16.41 -10.71
CA TYR A 126 1.20 15.25 -9.91
C TYR A 126 0.00 14.34 -9.70
N ASP A 127 0.26 13.08 -9.36
CA ASP A 127 -0.81 12.13 -9.01
C ASP A 127 -1.40 12.44 -7.62
N TRP A 128 -2.43 13.28 -7.61
CA TRP A 128 -3.17 13.68 -6.42
C TRP A 128 -4.03 12.54 -5.84
N THR A 129 -4.12 11.40 -6.55
CA THR A 129 -4.84 10.21 -6.07
C THR A 129 -3.95 9.28 -5.25
N PHE A 130 -2.67 9.63 -5.10
CA PHE A 130 -1.68 8.81 -4.41
C PHE A 130 -1.60 7.37 -4.93
N SER A 131 -1.84 7.19 -6.24
CA SER A 131 -1.73 5.88 -6.88
C SER A 131 -0.30 5.37 -6.85
N THR A 132 -0.12 4.13 -6.40
CA THR A 132 1.20 3.50 -6.32
C THR A 132 1.23 2.15 -7.03
N ASN A 133 2.37 1.86 -7.67
CA ASN A 133 2.72 0.56 -8.23
C ASN A 133 3.71 -0.22 -7.33
N PHE A 134 3.85 0.19 -6.08
CA PHE A 134 4.73 -0.43 -5.10
C PHE A 134 4.47 -1.94 -4.96
N ARG A 135 5.54 -2.72 -4.88
CA ARG A 135 5.50 -4.20 -4.85
C ARG A 135 6.23 -4.78 -3.63
N GLY A 136 6.57 -3.93 -2.65
CA GLY A 136 7.46 -4.27 -1.55
C GLY A 136 8.92 -3.95 -1.87
N THR A 137 9.64 -3.50 -0.87
CA THR A 137 11.10 -3.27 -0.92
C THR A 137 11.81 -4.59 -0.65
N VAL A 138 12.57 -5.07 -1.64
CA VAL A 138 13.36 -6.32 -1.54
C VAL A 138 14.80 -5.95 -1.25
N ASP A 139 15.38 -6.59 -0.23
CA ASP A 139 16.78 -6.42 0.18
C ASP A 139 17.41 -7.78 0.44
N GLY A 140 18.60 -8.05 -0.12
CA GLY A 140 19.37 -9.29 0.07
C GLY A 140 18.63 -10.57 -0.37
N LEU A 141 17.62 -10.47 -1.22
CA LEU A 141 16.96 -11.61 -1.89
C LEU A 141 17.13 -11.49 -3.39
N LYS A 142 17.43 -12.60 -4.02
CA LYS A 142 17.43 -12.73 -5.49
C LYS A 142 16.01 -12.75 -6.01
N VAL A 143 15.73 -11.91 -6.99
CA VAL A 143 14.48 -11.89 -7.74
C VAL A 143 14.69 -12.64 -9.05
N SER A 144 13.83 -13.61 -9.36
CA SER A 144 13.90 -14.38 -10.61
C SER A 144 12.50 -14.56 -11.19
N ASP A 145 12.37 -14.44 -12.50
CA ASP A 145 11.11 -14.73 -13.20
C ASP A 145 10.64 -16.15 -12.90
N SER A 146 9.33 -16.32 -12.76
CA SER A 146 8.74 -17.61 -12.43
C SER A 146 7.42 -17.83 -13.19
N THR A 147 7.16 -19.08 -13.51
CA THR A 147 5.85 -19.54 -14.00
C THR A 147 5.02 -20.19 -12.91
N GLU A 148 5.62 -20.42 -11.71
CA GLU A 148 4.91 -20.98 -10.56
C GLU A 148 3.94 -19.95 -9.99
N ARG A 149 2.67 -20.33 -9.94
CA ARG A 149 1.57 -19.47 -9.50
C ARG A 149 1.13 -19.83 -8.08
N ILE A 150 0.58 -18.84 -7.39
CA ILE A 150 -0.07 -19.05 -6.10
C ILE A 150 -1.39 -19.80 -6.33
N ASP A 151 -1.53 -20.98 -5.75
CA ASP A 151 -2.77 -21.76 -5.81
C ASP A 151 -3.82 -21.17 -4.85
N LEU A 152 -4.62 -20.25 -5.37
CA LEU A 152 -5.68 -19.60 -4.61
C LEU A 152 -6.80 -20.57 -4.19
N GLN A 153 -6.98 -21.72 -4.88
CA GLN A 153 -7.98 -22.73 -4.49
C GLN A 153 -7.50 -23.48 -3.24
N LYS A 154 -6.20 -23.83 -3.19
CA LYS A 154 -5.59 -24.40 -1.99
C LYS A 154 -5.71 -23.47 -0.79
N LEU A 155 -5.55 -22.16 -1.00
CA LEU A 155 -5.67 -21.17 0.07
C LEU A 155 -7.11 -20.96 0.59
N LYS A 156 -8.14 -21.49 -0.12
CA LYS A 156 -9.53 -21.48 0.35
C LYS A 156 -9.87 -22.66 1.26
N ILE A 157 -9.02 -23.69 1.30
CA ILE A 157 -9.20 -24.82 2.22
C ILE A 157 -9.07 -24.28 3.65
N PRO A 158 -10.06 -24.50 4.52
CA PRO A 158 -9.99 -24.02 5.89
C PRO A 158 -8.82 -24.68 6.65
N GLU A 159 -7.95 -23.84 7.19
CA GLU A 159 -6.84 -24.22 8.05
C GLU A 159 -6.82 -23.32 9.28
N GLU A 160 -6.19 -23.76 10.35
CA GLU A 160 -5.93 -22.91 11.52
C GLU A 160 -5.05 -21.71 11.12
N ILE A 161 -5.44 -20.50 11.50
CA ILE A 161 -4.61 -19.31 11.35
C ILE A 161 -3.83 -19.12 12.65
N VAL A 162 -2.54 -19.45 12.62
CA VAL A 162 -1.66 -19.39 13.80
C VAL A 162 -1.08 -17.99 14.04
N PHE A 163 -1.07 -17.14 12.99
CA PHE A 163 -0.72 -15.72 13.08
C PHE A 163 -1.48 -14.93 12.01
N TYR A 164 -1.99 -13.76 12.40
CA TYR A 164 -2.64 -12.81 11.49
C TYR A 164 -2.31 -11.39 11.91
N ASP A 165 -2.00 -10.55 10.92
CA ASP A 165 -1.94 -9.11 11.13
C ASP A 165 -2.37 -8.35 9.88
N GLU A 166 -2.81 -7.11 10.11
CA GLU A 166 -3.19 -6.12 9.10
C GLU A 166 -2.51 -4.80 9.43
N VAL A 167 -1.76 -4.26 8.46
CA VAL A 167 -0.93 -3.07 8.63
C VAL A 167 -1.36 -2.03 7.58
N PHE A 168 -1.92 -0.93 8.04
CA PHE A 168 -2.26 0.22 7.21
C PHE A 168 -1.02 1.06 6.95
N LEU A 169 -0.82 1.50 5.72
CA LEU A 169 0.31 2.36 5.34
C LEU A 169 -0.14 3.80 5.15
N TYR A 170 -1.17 4.04 4.36
CA TYR A 170 -1.82 5.34 4.23
C TYR A 170 -3.26 5.20 3.74
N GLU A 171 -4.05 6.25 3.96
CA GLU A 171 -5.41 6.42 3.48
C GLU A 171 -5.69 7.89 3.23
N ASP A 172 -6.52 8.20 2.22
CA ASP A 172 -6.92 9.55 1.84
C ASP A 172 -8.34 9.55 1.26
N GLU A 173 -9.14 10.56 1.57
CA GLU A 173 -10.50 10.72 1.08
C GLU A 173 -10.58 11.55 -0.21
N LEU A 174 -9.44 11.94 -0.78
CA LEU A 174 -9.33 12.65 -2.05
C LEU A 174 -10.18 13.93 -2.10
N ASP A 175 -10.14 14.73 -1.04
CA ASP A 175 -10.97 15.93 -0.90
C ASP A 175 -12.48 15.63 -1.14
N ASP A 176 -13.03 14.57 -0.53
CA ASP A 176 -14.40 14.07 -0.71
C ASP A 176 -14.74 13.58 -2.14
N ASN A 177 -13.73 13.34 -2.98
CA ASN A 177 -13.95 12.87 -4.35
C ASN A 177 -13.71 11.37 -4.53
N GLY A 178 -13.52 10.64 -3.46
CA GLY A 178 -13.24 9.21 -3.55
C GLY A 178 -12.57 8.64 -2.33
N SER A 179 -11.67 7.69 -2.55
CA SER A 179 -10.82 7.14 -1.48
C SER A 179 -9.64 6.41 -2.09
N THR A 180 -8.48 6.60 -1.51
CA THR A 180 -7.31 5.77 -1.77
C THR A 180 -6.84 5.13 -0.47
N ARG A 181 -6.35 3.89 -0.54
CA ARG A 181 -5.89 3.14 0.63
C ARG A 181 -4.78 2.18 0.27
N CYS A 182 -3.73 2.17 1.07
CA CYS A 182 -2.70 1.13 1.06
C CYS A 182 -2.71 0.33 2.35
N VAL A 183 -2.84 -0.99 2.23
CA VAL A 183 -2.86 -1.91 3.35
C VAL A 183 -2.12 -3.19 3.00
N VAL A 184 -1.45 -3.79 3.96
CA VAL A 184 -0.87 -5.13 3.83
C VAL A 184 -1.42 -6.04 4.91
N LYS A 185 -1.86 -7.23 4.51
CA LYS A 185 -2.40 -8.28 5.38
C LYS A 185 -1.50 -9.50 5.29
N VAL A 186 -1.29 -10.18 6.40
CA VAL A 186 -0.57 -11.46 6.43
C VAL A 186 -1.29 -12.47 7.28
N ARG A 187 -1.30 -13.71 6.84
CA ARG A 187 -1.74 -14.87 7.63
C ARG A 187 -0.74 -16.00 7.51
N VAL A 188 -0.52 -16.69 8.61
CA VAL A 188 0.30 -17.91 8.67
C VAL A 188 -0.59 -19.09 9.02
N MET A 189 -0.43 -20.16 8.29
CA MET A 189 -1.15 -21.42 8.43
C MET A 189 -0.13 -22.56 8.46
N PRO A 190 -0.48 -23.77 8.92
CA PRO A 190 0.41 -24.92 8.90
C PRO A 190 0.99 -25.24 7.52
N SER A 191 0.22 -25.00 6.44
CA SER A 191 0.65 -25.25 5.06
C SER A 191 1.54 -24.17 4.44
N GLY A 192 1.62 -22.97 5.01
CA GLY A 192 2.39 -21.85 4.48
C GLY A 192 1.97 -20.50 5.06
N PHE A 193 2.66 -19.45 4.66
CA PHE A 193 2.14 -18.09 4.88
C PHE A 193 1.69 -17.45 3.58
N PHE A 194 0.68 -16.58 3.70
CA PHE A 194 0.18 -15.75 2.61
C PHE A 194 0.08 -14.30 3.06
N ALA A 195 0.64 -13.40 2.25
CA ALA A 195 0.49 -11.96 2.47
C ALA A 195 -0.07 -11.30 1.20
N VAL A 196 -0.85 -10.23 1.38
CA VAL A 196 -1.32 -9.39 0.29
C VAL A 196 -1.15 -7.92 0.66
N PHE A 197 -0.32 -7.22 -0.09
CA PHE A 197 -0.33 -5.76 -0.15
C PHE A 197 -1.35 -5.35 -1.19
N ARG A 198 -2.24 -4.42 -0.84
CA ARG A 198 -3.28 -3.88 -1.70
C ARG A 198 -3.26 -2.37 -1.69
N HIS A 199 -3.09 -1.79 -2.86
CA HIS A 199 -3.48 -0.41 -3.12
C HIS A 199 -4.87 -0.42 -3.77
N TYR A 200 -5.82 0.27 -3.15
CA TYR A 200 -7.16 0.49 -3.66
C TYR A 200 -7.35 1.98 -3.94
N LEU A 201 -7.89 2.28 -5.10
CA LEU A 201 -8.30 3.61 -5.50
C LEU A 201 -9.73 3.59 -6.02
N ARG A 202 -10.53 4.51 -5.53
CA ARG A 202 -11.82 4.88 -6.11
C ARG A 202 -11.86 6.40 -6.28
N VAL A 203 -12.04 6.86 -7.50
CA VAL A 203 -12.42 8.25 -7.79
C VAL A 203 -13.87 8.24 -8.18
N ASP A 204 -14.71 8.93 -7.42
CA ASP A 204 -16.16 8.87 -7.54
C ASP A 204 -16.62 9.32 -8.94
N HIS A 205 -17.52 8.54 -9.51
CA HIS A 205 -18.04 8.66 -10.88
C HIS A 205 -17.01 8.41 -12.00
N VAL A 206 -15.74 8.15 -11.68
CA VAL A 206 -14.65 8.02 -12.66
C VAL A 206 -14.15 6.57 -12.74
N ILE A 207 -13.47 6.09 -11.73
CA ILE A 207 -12.67 4.86 -11.83
C ILE A 207 -12.56 4.12 -10.51
N VAL A 208 -12.43 2.79 -10.60
CA VAL A 208 -11.94 1.95 -9.51
C VAL A 208 -10.72 1.19 -9.99
N ARG A 209 -9.65 1.20 -9.19
CA ARG A 209 -8.38 0.51 -9.43
C ARG A 209 -7.99 -0.30 -8.20
N VAL A 210 -7.45 -1.49 -8.43
CA VAL A 210 -6.84 -2.32 -7.39
C VAL A 210 -5.50 -2.83 -7.90
N ASN A 211 -4.43 -2.49 -7.18
CA ASN A 211 -3.10 -3.06 -7.39
C ASN A 211 -2.78 -3.99 -6.23
N ASP A 212 -2.59 -5.28 -6.51
CA ASP A 212 -2.25 -6.29 -5.53
C ASP A 212 -0.81 -6.77 -5.72
N THR A 213 -0.08 -6.93 -4.62
CA THR A 213 1.12 -7.77 -4.53
C THR A 213 0.84 -8.88 -3.55
N ARG A 214 0.83 -10.12 -4.02
CA ARG A 214 0.57 -11.32 -3.23
C ARG A 214 1.86 -12.09 -3.04
N LEU A 215 2.11 -12.51 -1.81
CA LEU A 215 3.26 -13.31 -1.42
C LEU A 215 2.76 -14.65 -0.87
N TYR A 216 3.38 -15.74 -1.29
CA TYR A 216 3.11 -17.05 -0.72
C TYR A 216 4.40 -17.85 -0.58
N SER A 217 4.61 -18.43 0.59
CA SER A 217 5.68 -19.42 0.82
C SER A 217 5.05 -20.67 1.41
N PRO A 218 5.14 -21.81 0.72
CA PRO A 218 4.66 -23.07 1.28
C PRO A 218 5.55 -23.55 2.43
N SER A 219 4.98 -24.35 3.31
CA SER A 219 5.73 -24.94 4.43
C SER A 219 6.96 -25.71 3.95
N GLY A 220 8.11 -25.46 4.57
CA GLY A 220 9.39 -26.06 4.21
C GLY A 220 10.12 -25.40 3.03
N ALA A 221 9.50 -24.41 2.35
CA ALA A 221 10.19 -23.68 1.27
C ALA A 221 11.07 -22.56 1.82
N SER A 222 12.19 -22.34 1.14
CA SER A 222 13.13 -21.22 1.37
C SER A 222 12.93 -20.06 0.37
N TYR A 223 11.83 -20.06 -0.37
CA TYR A 223 11.49 -19.02 -1.34
C TYR A 223 10.07 -18.52 -1.13
N ILE A 224 9.81 -17.35 -1.69
CA ILE A 224 8.46 -16.73 -1.76
C ILE A 224 8.06 -16.62 -3.22
N ILE A 225 6.85 -17.06 -3.59
CA ILE A 225 6.21 -16.71 -4.86
C ILE A 225 5.60 -15.33 -4.68
N ARG A 226 5.95 -14.40 -5.58
CA ARG A 226 5.35 -13.08 -5.63
C ARG A 226 4.54 -12.91 -6.93
N GLU A 227 3.25 -12.63 -6.80
CA GLU A 227 2.37 -12.26 -7.90
C GLU A 227 1.95 -10.81 -7.74
N THR A 228 2.13 -10.00 -8.78
CA THR A 228 1.60 -8.64 -8.81
C THR A 228 0.55 -8.52 -9.89
N SER A 229 -0.51 -7.77 -9.63
CA SER A 229 -1.57 -7.52 -10.60
C SER A 229 -2.13 -6.11 -10.47
N SER A 230 -2.44 -5.50 -11.61
CA SER A 230 -3.21 -4.27 -11.69
C SER A 230 -4.55 -4.56 -12.35
N ARG A 231 -5.62 -4.09 -11.73
CA ARG A 231 -7.00 -4.23 -12.21
C ARG A 231 -7.70 -2.89 -12.14
N GLU A 232 -8.45 -2.56 -13.17
CA GLU A 232 -9.06 -1.23 -13.27
C GLU A 232 -10.28 -1.25 -14.16
N ALA A 233 -11.30 -0.44 -13.81
CA ALA A 233 -12.41 -0.15 -14.70
C ALA A 233 -13.02 1.23 -14.40
N PRO A 234 -13.52 1.94 -15.42
CA PRO A 234 -14.40 3.08 -15.23
C PRO A 234 -15.67 2.66 -14.46
N ILE A 235 -16.11 3.46 -13.49
CA ILE A 235 -17.31 3.13 -12.69
C ILE A 235 -18.54 2.98 -13.59
N SER A 236 -18.65 3.77 -14.65
CA SER A 236 -19.75 3.68 -15.62
C SER A 236 -19.85 2.34 -16.35
N LYS A 237 -18.75 1.55 -16.38
CA LYS A 237 -18.70 0.22 -17.00
C LYS A 237 -18.87 -0.91 -15.97
N LEU A 238 -18.87 -0.59 -14.68
CA LEU A 238 -19.08 -1.57 -13.62
C LEU A 238 -20.57 -1.82 -13.42
N ASN A 239 -21.05 -2.97 -13.83
CA ASN A 239 -22.44 -3.38 -13.61
C ASN A 239 -22.60 -4.09 -12.25
N ILE A 240 -22.14 -3.43 -11.18
CA ILE A 240 -22.21 -3.91 -9.80
C ILE A 240 -22.71 -2.80 -8.87
N PRO A 241 -23.40 -3.15 -7.76
CA PRO A 241 -23.92 -2.14 -6.84
C PRO A 241 -22.81 -1.41 -6.09
N PRO A 242 -23.05 -0.12 -5.71
CA PRO A 242 -22.07 0.71 -5.00
C PRO A 242 -21.40 0.08 -3.77
N PRO A 243 -22.10 -0.68 -2.91
CA PRO A 243 -21.44 -1.33 -1.78
C PRO A 243 -20.31 -2.27 -2.18
N ILE A 244 -20.36 -2.89 -3.35
CA ILE A 244 -19.31 -3.82 -3.83
C ILE A 244 -18.10 -3.04 -4.31
N TYR A 245 -18.27 -1.99 -5.15
CA TYR A 245 -17.10 -1.24 -5.63
C TYR A 245 -16.49 -0.30 -4.57
N LYS A 246 -17.20 -0.01 -3.49
CA LYS A 246 -16.68 0.67 -2.31
C LYS A 246 -15.92 -0.26 -1.35
N ASN A 247 -15.94 -1.57 -1.59
CA ASN A 247 -15.25 -2.55 -0.75
C ASN A 247 -14.02 -3.11 -1.49
N PRO A 248 -12.79 -2.78 -1.06
CA PRO A 248 -11.56 -3.25 -1.69
C PRO A 248 -11.44 -4.77 -1.79
N ASP A 249 -11.95 -5.50 -0.79
CA ASP A 249 -11.83 -6.95 -0.71
C ASP A 249 -12.85 -7.68 -1.60
N GLN A 250 -13.88 -6.99 -2.07
CA GLN A 250 -14.90 -7.53 -2.96
C GLN A 250 -14.70 -7.10 -4.41
N VAL A 251 -14.37 -5.83 -4.65
CA VAL A 251 -14.35 -5.27 -6.01
C VAL A 251 -13.29 -5.87 -6.91
N TRP A 252 -12.13 -6.26 -6.38
CA TRP A 252 -10.97 -6.71 -7.17
C TRP A 252 -11.31 -7.85 -8.15
N GLN A 253 -12.21 -8.76 -7.77
CA GLN A 253 -12.62 -9.88 -8.62
C GLN A 253 -13.55 -9.48 -9.77
N HIS A 254 -14.16 -8.31 -9.70
CA HIS A 254 -15.05 -7.77 -10.73
C HIS A 254 -14.32 -6.83 -11.71
N LEU A 255 -13.07 -6.46 -11.41
CA LEU A 255 -12.28 -5.61 -12.27
C LEU A 255 -11.51 -6.42 -13.31
N PRO A 256 -11.49 -5.99 -14.59
CA PRO A 256 -10.64 -6.59 -15.60
C PRO A 256 -9.17 -6.45 -15.23
N LEU A 257 -8.39 -7.48 -15.59
CA LEU A 257 -6.94 -7.49 -15.43
C LEU A 257 -6.32 -6.55 -16.48
N VAL A 258 -5.45 -5.64 -16.03
CA VAL A 258 -4.67 -4.73 -16.88
C VAL A 258 -3.27 -5.27 -17.10
N SER A 259 -2.61 -5.67 -16.00
CA SER A 259 -1.26 -6.24 -16.06
C SER A 259 -1.05 -7.23 -14.92
N GLU A 260 -0.12 -8.16 -15.14
CA GLU A 260 0.27 -9.16 -14.16
C GLU A 260 1.72 -9.56 -14.34
N THR A 261 2.44 -9.80 -13.24
CA THR A 261 3.78 -10.39 -13.24
C THR A 261 3.91 -11.43 -12.14
N VAL A 262 4.78 -12.43 -12.38
CA VAL A 262 5.07 -13.49 -11.42
C VAL A 262 6.57 -13.65 -11.30
N ASP A 263 7.08 -13.62 -10.09
CA ASP A 263 8.48 -13.88 -9.79
C ASP A 263 8.65 -14.67 -8.48
N LYS A 264 9.88 -15.09 -8.22
CA LYS A 264 10.30 -15.72 -6.98
C LYS A 264 11.35 -14.89 -6.29
N LEU A 265 11.22 -14.83 -4.97
CA LEU A 265 12.20 -14.24 -4.07
C LEU A 265 12.89 -15.39 -3.32
N SER A 266 14.20 -15.51 -3.45
CA SER A 266 14.99 -16.54 -2.78
C SER A 266 16.27 -15.94 -2.19
N PRO A 267 16.86 -16.56 -1.15
CA PRO A 267 18.21 -16.19 -0.71
C PRO A 267 19.23 -16.25 -1.85
N GLU A 268 20.25 -15.40 -1.80
CA GLU A 268 21.29 -15.34 -2.86
C GLU A 268 22.14 -16.61 -2.94
N ASP A 269 22.25 -17.37 -1.85
CA ASP A 269 23.11 -18.55 -1.72
C ASP A 269 22.39 -19.90 -1.95
N LEU A 270 21.27 -19.91 -2.66
CA LEU A 270 20.49 -21.14 -3.00
C LEU A 270 20.45 -21.39 -4.49
#